data_b1714023142df48ae669a285323134ea
#
_entry.id   b1714023142df48ae669a285323134ea
#
_cell.length_a   1.000
_cell.length_b   1.000
_cell.length_c   1.000
_cell.angle_alpha   90.00
_cell.angle_beta   90.00
_cell.angle_gamma   90.00
#
_symmetry.space_group_name_H-M   'P 1'
#
loop_
_entity.id
_entity.type
_entity.pdbx_description
1 polymer ?
#
loop_
_entity_poly.entity_id
_entity_poly.type
_entity_poly.pdbx_seq_one_letter_code
_entity_poly.pdbx_strand_id
1 'polypeptide(L)'
;MILGSETVSLGRTGLRVTRLGLGMRPLGELPAGQEEAGRAVLLGAAGLGLRLLDTAPTYGKGESERRLGQVLSAVPSSMVISTKVGKVLEPGSLRQVLSETIAAGPATAVRLPQKAARALRRRLRRDQRAGLIPPSVRADYSYDGAMRSIEGSLARIGADRLDIVLIHDPENHIDEAMTGAYRALDRLRSEGVVTAIGIGINHWQPLIRLADEGDFDCFLLAGRYSLLELWCLHDQ
;
A
#
# COMPACT_ATOMS: atom_id res chain seq x y z
N MET A 1 -20.12 13.50 -20.36
CA MET A 1 -19.11 12.47 -20.01
C MET A 1 -17.97 13.21 -19.33
N ILE A 2 -17.54 12.78 -18.15
CA ILE A 2 -16.44 13.44 -17.42
C ILE A 2 -15.13 13.04 -18.09
N LEU A 3 -14.26 14.01 -18.37
CA LEU A 3 -12.95 13.77 -18.95
C LEU A 3 -12.18 12.78 -18.04
N GLY A 4 -11.76 11.64 -18.58
CA GLY A 4 -11.02 10.62 -17.81
C GLY A 4 -11.83 9.44 -17.26
N SER A 5 -13.19 9.46 -17.39
CA SER A 5 -14.04 8.29 -17.07
C SER A 5 -14.07 7.24 -18.19
N GLU A 6 -13.41 7.51 -19.32
CA GLU A 6 -13.23 6.52 -20.37
C GLU A 6 -12.44 5.32 -19.87
N THR A 7 -12.94 4.12 -20.18
CA THR A 7 -12.25 2.89 -19.81
C THR A 7 -11.32 2.40 -20.92
N VAL A 8 -10.13 1.96 -20.52
CA VAL A 8 -9.14 1.32 -21.37
C VAL A 8 -8.80 -0.06 -20.83
N SER A 9 -8.32 -0.95 -21.68
CA SER A 9 -7.81 -2.24 -21.23
C SER A 9 -6.46 -2.04 -20.54
N LEU A 10 -6.26 -2.68 -19.41
CA LEU A 10 -4.97 -2.74 -18.73
C LEU A 10 -4.14 -3.89 -19.33
N GLY A 11 -3.35 -3.56 -20.35
CA GLY A 11 -2.53 -4.57 -21.05
C GLY A 11 -3.34 -5.80 -21.45
N ARG A 12 -2.81 -6.99 -21.14
CA ARG A 12 -3.40 -8.32 -21.44
C ARG A 12 -4.27 -8.89 -20.32
N THR A 13 -4.49 -8.18 -19.22
CA THR A 13 -5.11 -8.69 -17.99
C THR A 13 -6.62 -8.92 -18.08
N GLY A 14 -7.27 -8.39 -19.11
CA GLY A 14 -8.74 -8.36 -19.20
C GLY A 14 -9.40 -7.30 -18.31
N LEU A 15 -8.66 -6.64 -17.41
CA LEU A 15 -9.18 -5.56 -16.58
C LEU A 15 -9.43 -4.31 -17.42
N ARG A 16 -10.55 -3.65 -17.14
CA ARG A 16 -10.87 -2.36 -17.74
C ARG A 16 -10.83 -1.27 -16.68
N VAL A 17 -9.89 -0.37 -16.82
CA VAL A 17 -9.66 0.75 -15.89
C VAL A 17 -10.00 2.08 -16.55
N THR A 18 -10.37 3.08 -15.76
CA THR A 18 -10.49 4.45 -16.24
C THR A 18 -9.10 5.09 -16.39
N ARG A 19 -8.96 6.03 -17.34
CA ARG A 19 -7.70 6.79 -17.53
C ARG A 19 -7.30 7.58 -16.30
N LEU A 20 -8.27 8.03 -15.50
CA LEU A 20 -8.04 8.60 -14.18
C LEU A 20 -8.40 7.58 -13.11
N GLY A 21 -7.57 7.47 -12.09
CA GLY A 21 -7.80 6.69 -10.89
C GLY A 21 -7.77 7.55 -9.64
N LEU A 22 -8.24 7.02 -8.52
CA LEU A 22 -8.17 7.66 -7.23
C LEU A 22 -7.06 7.04 -6.38
N GLY A 23 -6.03 7.82 -6.06
CA GLY A 23 -5.01 7.45 -5.06
C GLY A 23 -5.55 7.64 -3.65
N MET A 24 -5.53 6.58 -2.86
CA MET A 24 -6.20 6.54 -1.55
C MET A 24 -5.27 6.84 -0.37
N ARG A 25 -4.02 7.22 -0.58
CA ARG A 25 -3.11 7.56 0.52
C ARG A 25 -3.66 8.67 1.43
N PRO A 26 -4.16 9.81 0.91
CA PRO A 26 -4.75 10.83 1.76
C PRO A 26 -5.95 10.34 2.58
N LEU A 27 -6.73 9.43 2.03
CA LEU A 27 -7.87 8.83 2.73
C LEU A 27 -7.44 7.96 3.92
N GLY A 28 -6.27 7.31 3.84
CA GLY A 28 -5.69 6.56 4.95
C GLY A 28 -5.19 7.47 6.10
N GLU A 29 -4.81 8.69 5.78
CA GLU A 29 -4.19 9.66 6.69
C GLU A 29 -5.20 10.68 7.25
N LEU A 30 -6.50 10.55 6.95
CA LEU A 30 -7.54 11.44 7.49
C LEU A 30 -7.59 11.37 9.02
N PRO A 31 -7.72 12.52 9.70
CA PRO A 31 -7.93 12.57 11.14
C PRO A 31 -9.14 11.75 11.59
N ALA A 32 -9.12 11.32 12.85
CA ALA A 32 -10.28 10.69 13.48
C ALA A 32 -11.50 11.64 13.44
N GLY A 33 -12.68 11.08 13.18
CA GLY A 33 -13.93 11.81 13.00
C GLY A 33 -14.17 12.32 11.57
N GLN A 34 -13.28 12.04 10.62
CA GLN A 34 -13.46 12.36 9.20
C GLN A 34 -13.75 11.14 8.32
N GLU A 35 -14.21 10.06 8.92
CA GLU A 35 -14.49 8.80 8.22
C GLU A 35 -15.58 9.00 7.14
N GLU A 36 -16.60 9.79 7.45
CA GLU A 36 -17.70 10.09 6.51
C GLU A 36 -17.22 10.93 5.31
N ALA A 37 -16.29 11.85 5.52
CA ALA A 37 -15.67 12.59 4.43
C ALA A 37 -14.89 11.64 3.49
N GLY A 38 -14.13 10.70 4.06
CA GLY A 38 -13.44 9.67 3.29
C GLY A 38 -14.39 8.77 2.51
N ARG A 39 -15.50 8.35 3.13
CA ARG A 39 -16.57 7.60 2.49
C ARG A 39 -17.20 8.38 1.34
N ALA A 40 -17.54 9.65 1.55
CA ALA A 40 -18.12 10.50 0.54
C ALA A 40 -17.21 10.67 -0.69
N VAL A 41 -15.87 10.77 -0.50
CA VAL A 41 -14.91 10.83 -1.61
C VAL A 41 -14.93 9.54 -2.42
N LEU A 42 -14.93 8.36 -1.79
CA LEU A 42 -14.97 7.07 -2.48
C LEU A 42 -16.25 6.88 -3.28
N LEU A 43 -17.42 7.17 -2.67
CA LEU A 43 -18.70 7.06 -3.33
C LEU A 43 -18.85 8.11 -4.44
N GLY A 44 -18.33 9.32 -4.22
CA GLY A 44 -18.29 10.38 -5.23
C GLY A 44 -17.45 9.98 -6.44
N ALA A 45 -16.27 9.42 -6.23
CA ALA A 45 -15.42 8.92 -7.31
C ALA A 45 -16.12 7.83 -8.14
N ALA A 46 -16.78 6.87 -7.47
CA ALA A 46 -17.57 5.84 -8.13
C ALA A 46 -18.75 6.45 -8.92
N GLY A 47 -19.46 7.42 -8.34
CA GLY A 47 -20.57 8.14 -8.98
C GLY A 47 -20.14 8.96 -10.21
N LEU A 48 -18.90 9.43 -10.23
CA LEU A 48 -18.28 10.09 -11.38
C LEU A 48 -17.79 9.10 -12.45
N GLY A 49 -17.92 7.79 -12.23
CA GLY A 49 -17.56 6.75 -13.17
C GLY A 49 -16.08 6.31 -13.10
N LEU A 50 -15.31 6.74 -12.10
CA LEU A 50 -13.95 6.22 -11.90
C LEU A 50 -14.01 4.73 -11.55
N ARG A 51 -13.06 3.96 -12.10
CA ARG A 51 -12.99 2.50 -11.89
C ARG A 51 -11.66 2.00 -11.36
N LEU A 52 -10.71 2.89 -11.06
CA LEU A 52 -9.41 2.51 -10.51
C LEU A 52 -9.19 3.19 -9.17
N LEU A 53 -9.02 2.37 -8.13
CA LEU A 53 -8.66 2.79 -6.78
C LEU A 53 -7.27 2.22 -6.44
N ASP A 54 -6.32 3.09 -6.10
CA ASP A 54 -4.98 2.67 -5.69
C ASP A 54 -4.77 2.88 -4.20
N THR A 55 -4.56 1.78 -3.48
CA THR A 55 -4.29 1.76 -2.04
C THR A 55 -2.97 1.03 -1.71
N ALA A 56 -2.66 0.91 -0.44
CA ALA A 56 -1.54 0.11 0.07
C ALA A 56 -1.72 -0.19 1.57
N PRO A 57 -1.13 -1.28 2.08
CA PRO A 57 -1.08 -1.56 3.52
C PRO A 57 -0.47 -0.43 4.34
N THR A 58 0.51 0.28 3.77
CA THR A 58 1.21 1.37 4.45
C THR A 58 0.39 2.66 4.58
N TYR A 59 -0.63 2.86 3.75
CA TYR A 59 -1.44 4.08 3.74
C TYR A 59 -2.32 4.17 4.98
N GLY A 60 -1.97 5.11 5.87
CA GLY A 60 -2.59 5.20 7.18
C GLY A 60 -2.43 3.93 8.02
N LYS A 61 -1.35 3.15 7.81
CA LYS A 61 -1.11 1.89 8.54
C LYS A 61 -2.29 0.91 8.44
N GLY A 62 -2.80 0.72 7.22
CA GLY A 62 -3.91 -0.17 6.89
C GLY A 62 -5.28 0.50 6.91
N GLU A 63 -5.37 1.76 7.33
CA GLU A 63 -6.65 2.47 7.43
C GLU A 63 -7.27 2.73 6.05
N SER A 64 -6.44 3.02 5.03
CA SER A 64 -6.91 3.18 3.65
C SER A 64 -7.64 1.93 3.13
N GLU A 65 -7.09 0.74 3.35
CA GLU A 65 -7.73 -0.52 2.95
C GLU A 65 -8.99 -0.81 3.78
N ARG A 66 -9.00 -0.52 5.09
CA ARG A 66 -10.21 -0.68 5.93
C ARG A 66 -11.35 0.23 5.47
N ARG A 67 -11.06 1.49 5.15
CA ARG A 67 -12.06 2.45 4.63
C ARG A 67 -12.61 2.00 3.29
N LEU A 68 -11.77 1.45 2.42
CA LEU A 68 -12.23 0.83 1.18
C LEU A 68 -13.20 -0.33 1.47
N GLY A 69 -12.83 -1.23 2.38
CA GLY A 69 -13.67 -2.36 2.77
C GLY A 69 -15.05 -1.95 3.28
N GLN A 70 -15.13 -0.85 4.05
CA GLN A 70 -16.40 -0.32 4.56
C GLN A 70 -17.38 0.15 3.46
N VAL A 71 -16.88 0.49 2.28
CA VAL A 71 -17.70 0.97 1.15
C VAL A 71 -17.76 -0.01 -0.01
N LEU A 72 -17.06 -1.13 0.07
CA LEU A 72 -16.89 -2.06 -1.05
C LEU A 72 -18.24 -2.55 -1.61
N SER A 73 -19.21 -2.83 -0.75
CA SER A 73 -20.55 -3.24 -1.17
C SER A 73 -21.38 -2.11 -1.80
N ALA A 74 -21.01 -0.86 -1.61
CA ALA A 74 -21.70 0.32 -2.12
C ALA A 74 -21.06 0.87 -3.41
N VAL A 75 -19.88 0.39 -3.80
CA VAL A 75 -19.25 0.75 -5.08
C VAL A 75 -19.58 -0.29 -6.15
N PRO A 76 -19.55 0.08 -7.44
CA PRO A 76 -19.83 -0.87 -8.53
C PRO A 76 -18.86 -2.05 -8.52
N SER A 77 -19.32 -3.25 -8.83
CA SER A 77 -18.49 -4.46 -8.98
C SER A 77 -17.44 -4.36 -10.10
N SER A 78 -17.58 -3.37 -10.98
CA SER A 78 -16.59 -3.05 -12.01
C SER A 78 -15.44 -2.16 -11.52
N MET A 79 -15.40 -1.84 -10.21
CA MET A 79 -14.29 -1.12 -9.60
C MET A 79 -13.06 -2.04 -9.56
N VAL A 80 -11.93 -1.52 -10.01
CA VAL A 80 -10.63 -2.20 -10.00
C VAL A 80 -9.83 -1.68 -8.82
N ILE A 81 -9.37 -2.58 -7.97
CA ILE A 81 -8.62 -2.27 -6.75
C ILE A 81 -7.16 -2.65 -6.95
N SER A 82 -6.28 -1.67 -6.79
CA SER A 82 -4.83 -1.85 -6.72
C SER A 82 -4.36 -1.72 -5.28
N THR A 83 -3.60 -2.71 -4.79
CA THR A 83 -2.87 -2.64 -3.52
C THR A 83 -1.42 -3.07 -3.68
N LYS A 84 -0.66 -3.16 -2.60
CA LYS A 84 0.80 -3.33 -2.69
C LYS A 84 1.34 -4.33 -1.67
N VAL A 85 2.52 -4.91 -1.98
CA VAL A 85 3.31 -5.78 -1.10
C VAL A 85 4.75 -5.29 -1.00
N GLY A 86 5.57 -5.92 -0.15
CA GLY A 86 6.98 -5.57 0.04
C GLY A 86 7.22 -4.63 1.23
N LYS A 87 6.16 -4.02 1.75
CA LYS A 87 6.15 -3.28 3.01
C LYS A 87 5.03 -3.82 3.89
N VAL A 88 5.39 -4.54 4.94
CA VAL A 88 4.45 -5.23 5.82
C VAL A 88 4.08 -4.40 7.04
N LEU A 89 2.85 -4.55 7.50
CA LEU A 89 2.42 -4.01 8.78
C LEU A 89 2.74 -5.01 9.89
N GLU A 90 3.52 -4.58 10.84
CA GLU A 90 3.80 -5.35 12.06
C GLU A 90 3.01 -4.77 13.24
N PRO A 91 2.56 -5.61 14.17
CA PRO A 91 1.95 -5.11 15.40
C PRO A 91 2.88 -4.12 16.09
N GLY A 92 2.35 -2.98 16.50
CA GLY A 92 3.13 -1.95 17.17
C GLY A 92 3.90 -2.54 18.35
N SER A 93 5.19 -2.27 18.45
CA SER A 93 6.05 -2.80 19.51
C SER A 93 6.57 -1.69 20.42
N LEU A 94 6.74 -2.04 21.70
CA LEU A 94 7.38 -1.19 22.71
C LEU A 94 8.78 -0.72 22.30
N ARG A 95 9.53 -1.59 21.63
CA ARG A 95 10.91 -1.33 21.21
C ARG A 95 10.94 -0.21 20.17
N GLN A 96 9.98 -0.19 19.29
CA GLN A 96 9.84 0.81 18.24
C GLN A 96 9.45 2.18 18.83
N VAL A 97 8.42 2.24 19.69
CA VAL A 97 8.03 3.50 20.36
C VAL A 97 9.21 4.11 21.09
N LEU A 98 10.00 3.30 21.78
CA LEU A 98 11.20 3.75 22.48
C LEU A 98 12.29 4.24 21.52
N SER A 99 12.52 3.56 20.38
CA SER A 99 13.53 3.96 19.40
C SER A 99 13.13 5.25 18.66
N GLU A 100 11.88 5.41 18.29
CA GLU A 100 11.35 6.63 17.66
C GLU A 100 11.41 7.83 18.62
N THR A 101 11.11 7.60 19.92
CA THR A 101 11.19 8.65 20.95
C THR A 101 12.64 9.08 21.19
N ILE A 102 13.59 8.14 21.14
CA ILE A 102 15.03 8.44 21.29
C ILE A 102 15.58 9.15 20.07
N ALA A 103 15.14 8.76 18.87
CA ALA A 103 15.59 9.37 17.61
C ALA A 103 15.04 10.79 17.38
N ALA A 104 13.86 11.11 17.96
CA ALA A 104 13.21 12.42 17.85
C ALA A 104 13.65 13.44 18.91
N GLY A 105 14.42 13.03 19.91
CA GLY A 105 14.83 13.91 21.03
C GLY A 105 16.23 14.50 20.85
N PRO A 106 16.51 15.69 21.45
CA PRO A 106 17.86 16.21 21.53
C PRO A 106 18.76 15.24 22.28
N ALA A 107 20.06 15.17 21.93
CA ALA A 107 21.07 14.22 22.36
C ALA A 107 21.34 14.10 23.89
N THR A 108 20.51 14.65 24.71
CA THR A 108 20.49 14.49 26.17
C THR A 108 19.60 13.29 26.54
N ALA A 109 20.19 12.10 26.57
CA ALA A 109 19.54 10.91 27.12
C ALA A 109 19.08 11.18 28.55
N VAL A 110 17.80 11.52 28.72
CA VAL A 110 17.18 11.60 30.05
C VAL A 110 17.15 10.19 30.62
N ARG A 111 18.09 9.87 31.52
CA ARG A 111 18.06 8.62 32.29
C ARG A 111 16.85 8.68 33.21
N LEU A 112 15.75 8.07 32.79
CA LEU A 112 14.59 7.89 33.64
C LEU A 112 14.97 7.09 34.91
N PRO A 113 14.54 7.52 36.10
CA PRO A 113 14.69 6.74 37.34
C PRO A 113 14.12 5.33 37.14
N GLN A 114 14.76 4.31 37.72
CA GLN A 114 14.37 2.91 37.51
C GLN A 114 12.89 2.62 37.76
N LYS A 115 12.28 3.27 38.76
CA LYS A 115 10.85 3.16 39.07
C LYS A 115 9.98 3.72 37.94
N ALA A 116 10.33 4.89 37.39
CA ALA A 116 9.64 5.51 36.26
C ALA A 116 9.77 4.66 34.96
N ALA A 117 10.96 4.11 34.71
CA ALA A 117 11.18 3.22 33.58
C ALA A 117 10.37 1.91 33.68
N ARG A 118 10.23 1.34 34.90
CA ARG A 118 9.36 0.17 35.14
C ARG A 118 7.86 0.50 34.95
N ALA A 119 7.41 1.63 35.44
CA ALA A 119 6.01 2.08 35.28
C ALA A 119 5.69 2.32 33.81
N LEU A 120 6.57 3.01 33.08
CA LEU A 120 6.43 3.23 31.63
C LEU A 120 6.37 1.91 30.84
N ARG A 121 7.31 0.96 31.12
CA ARG A 121 7.29 -0.37 30.47
C ARG A 121 6.00 -1.14 30.75
N ARG A 122 5.44 -1.03 31.96
CA ARG A 122 4.19 -1.68 32.35
C ARG A 122 2.98 -1.08 31.60
N ARG A 123 2.93 0.25 31.48
CA ARG A 123 1.91 0.98 30.71
C ARG A 123 1.97 0.60 29.24
N LEU A 124 3.13 0.68 28.62
CA LEU A 124 3.33 0.36 27.21
C LEU A 124 3.01 -1.11 26.87
N ARG A 125 3.33 -2.08 27.77
CA ARG A 125 2.91 -3.49 27.60
C ARG A 125 1.39 -3.65 27.66
N ARG A 126 0.71 -2.89 28.49
CA ARG A 126 -0.75 -2.86 28.56
C ARG A 126 -1.32 -2.28 27.28
N ASP A 127 -0.78 -1.16 26.82
CA ASP A 127 -1.23 -0.46 25.61
C ASP A 127 -0.98 -1.31 24.34
N GLN A 128 0.12 -2.07 24.29
CA GLN A 128 0.38 -3.05 23.23
C GLN A 128 -0.66 -4.18 23.23
N ARG A 129 -0.98 -4.76 24.42
CA ARG A 129 -2.00 -5.81 24.52
C ARG A 129 -3.40 -5.30 24.20
N ALA A 130 -3.67 -4.03 24.44
CA ALA A 130 -4.92 -3.38 24.09
C ALA A 130 -4.99 -2.87 22.63
N GLY A 131 -3.95 -3.10 21.81
CA GLY A 131 -3.89 -2.63 20.44
C GLY A 131 -3.77 -1.10 20.31
N LEU A 132 -3.40 -0.41 21.40
CA LEU A 132 -3.28 1.06 21.43
C LEU A 132 -1.96 1.57 20.84
N ILE A 133 -0.98 0.67 20.59
CA ILE A 133 0.25 1.04 19.90
C ILE A 133 0.00 0.84 18.40
N PRO A 134 0.10 1.91 17.57
CA PRO A 134 -0.18 1.78 16.15
C PRO A 134 0.83 0.84 15.48
N PRO A 135 0.40 0.11 14.43
CA PRO A 135 1.29 -0.76 13.67
C PRO A 135 2.50 -0.02 13.13
N SER A 136 3.60 -0.73 12.97
CA SER A 136 4.79 -0.27 12.27
C SER A 136 4.82 -0.77 10.84
N VAL A 137 5.63 -0.11 10.02
CA VAL A 137 5.90 -0.52 8.64
C VAL A 137 7.34 -1.03 8.58
N ARG A 138 7.53 -2.22 8.03
CA ARG A 138 8.86 -2.78 7.75
C ARG A 138 8.93 -3.22 6.29
N ALA A 139 10.07 -3.00 5.64
CA ALA A 139 10.36 -3.60 4.35
C ALA A 139 10.53 -5.12 4.52
N ASP A 140 9.82 -5.90 3.72
CA ASP A 140 9.90 -7.36 3.67
C ASP A 140 9.45 -7.82 2.29
N TYR A 141 10.42 -7.93 1.38
CA TYR A 141 10.19 -8.37 0.00
C TYR A 141 10.32 -9.88 -0.15
N SER A 142 10.48 -10.62 0.96
CA SER A 142 10.50 -12.07 0.93
C SER A 142 9.16 -12.66 0.43
N TYR A 143 9.20 -13.90 -0.02
CA TYR A 143 7.99 -14.64 -0.42
C TYR A 143 6.93 -14.65 0.69
N ASP A 144 7.33 -15.02 1.92
CA ASP A 144 6.43 -15.09 3.07
C ASP A 144 5.93 -13.70 3.50
N GLY A 145 6.77 -12.65 3.35
CA GLY A 145 6.39 -11.27 3.59
C GLY A 145 5.28 -10.81 2.65
N ALA A 146 5.41 -11.13 1.36
CA ALA A 146 4.39 -10.84 0.35
C ALA A 146 3.09 -11.60 0.64
N MET A 147 3.16 -12.89 0.96
CA MET A 147 1.98 -13.70 1.30
C MET A 147 1.23 -13.13 2.50
N ARG A 148 1.93 -12.84 3.60
CA ARG A 148 1.31 -12.21 4.78
C ARG A 148 0.69 -10.84 4.47
N SER A 149 1.34 -10.06 3.60
CA SER A 149 0.81 -8.76 3.18
C SER A 149 -0.51 -8.91 2.43
N ILE A 150 -0.61 -9.86 1.49
CA ILE A 150 -1.83 -10.16 0.74
C ILE A 150 -2.96 -10.63 1.67
N GLU A 151 -2.69 -11.61 2.54
CA GLU A 151 -3.67 -12.08 3.53
C GLU A 151 -4.21 -10.93 4.38
N GLY A 152 -3.31 -10.06 4.85
CA GLY A 152 -3.70 -8.88 5.60
C GLY A 152 -4.52 -7.88 4.79
N SER A 153 -4.20 -7.67 3.50
CA SER A 153 -4.96 -6.77 2.61
C SER A 153 -6.35 -7.32 2.31
N LEU A 154 -6.47 -8.61 1.98
CA LEU A 154 -7.76 -9.30 1.79
C LEU A 154 -8.65 -9.16 3.02
N ALA A 155 -8.10 -9.39 4.22
CA ALA A 155 -8.84 -9.24 5.48
C ALA A 155 -9.29 -7.79 5.76
N ARG A 156 -8.45 -6.77 5.46
CA ARG A 156 -8.79 -5.36 5.68
C ARG A 156 -9.80 -4.83 4.68
N ILE A 157 -9.69 -5.26 3.42
CA ILE A 157 -10.60 -4.88 2.33
C ILE A 157 -11.91 -5.68 2.43
N GLY A 158 -11.88 -6.90 2.99
CA GLY A 158 -13.04 -7.80 3.03
C GLY A 158 -13.33 -8.41 1.65
N ALA A 159 -12.29 -8.77 0.91
CA ALA A 159 -12.38 -9.35 -0.42
C ALA A 159 -11.69 -10.73 -0.47
N ASP A 160 -12.13 -11.59 -1.38
CA ASP A 160 -11.55 -12.94 -1.58
C ASP A 160 -10.44 -12.93 -2.64
N ARG A 161 -10.35 -11.87 -3.44
CA ARG A 161 -9.36 -11.69 -4.51
C ARG A 161 -9.00 -10.22 -4.67
N LEU A 162 -7.88 -9.95 -5.33
CA LEU A 162 -7.39 -8.61 -5.65
C LEU A 162 -7.24 -8.46 -7.17
N ASP A 163 -7.55 -7.27 -7.69
CA ASP A 163 -7.43 -7.03 -9.13
C ASP A 163 -5.98 -6.76 -9.51
N ILE A 164 -5.31 -5.84 -8.82
CA ILE A 164 -3.92 -5.47 -9.11
C ILE A 164 -3.13 -5.50 -7.80
N VAL A 165 -1.96 -6.14 -7.83
CA VAL A 165 -1.01 -6.08 -6.72
C VAL A 165 0.36 -5.65 -7.22
N LEU A 166 0.90 -4.58 -6.62
CA LEU A 166 2.18 -4.01 -6.98
C LEU A 166 3.24 -4.31 -5.91
N ILE A 167 4.48 -4.56 -6.32
CA ILE A 167 5.64 -4.53 -5.41
C ILE A 167 5.96 -3.05 -5.13
N HIS A 168 6.01 -2.67 -3.87
CA HIS A 168 6.02 -1.28 -3.41
C HIS A 168 7.43 -0.76 -3.17
N ASP A 169 7.89 0.20 -3.98
CA ASP A 169 9.19 0.89 -3.88
C ASP A 169 10.37 -0.08 -3.64
N PRO A 170 10.65 -1.02 -4.56
CA PRO A 170 11.72 -2.00 -4.38
C PRO A 170 13.11 -1.49 -4.79
N GLU A 171 13.31 -0.20 -5.00
CA GLU A 171 14.53 0.38 -5.61
C GLU A 171 15.83 -0.11 -4.96
N ASN A 172 15.83 -0.27 -3.64
CA ASN A 172 17.00 -0.72 -2.88
C ASN A 172 16.97 -2.22 -2.53
N HIS A 173 15.99 -2.97 -3.06
CA HIS A 173 15.70 -4.37 -2.73
C HIS A 173 15.31 -5.19 -3.95
N ILE A 174 15.83 -4.84 -5.13
CA ILE A 174 15.39 -5.44 -6.41
C ILE A 174 15.58 -6.96 -6.39
N ASP A 175 16.76 -7.45 -5.99
CA ASP A 175 17.04 -8.89 -6.01
C ASP A 175 16.15 -9.67 -5.02
N GLU A 176 15.91 -9.11 -3.84
CA GLU A 176 14.98 -9.69 -2.85
C GLU A 176 13.55 -9.66 -3.39
N ALA A 177 13.13 -8.54 -4.00
CA ALA A 177 11.80 -8.41 -4.59
C ALA A 177 11.56 -9.41 -5.72
N MET A 178 12.54 -9.65 -6.60
CA MET A 178 12.43 -10.60 -7.70
C MET A 178 12.45 -12.05 -7.23
N THR A 179 13.30 -12.39 -6.27
CA THR A 179 13.42 -13.77 -5.76
C THR A 179 12.33 -14.13 -4.76
N GLY A 180 11.68 -13.15 -4.13
CA GLY A 180 10.67 -13.32 -3.09
C GLY A 180 9.28 -12.85 -3.53
N ALA A 181 9.02 -11.54 -3.45
CA ALA A 181 7.69 -10.95 -3.66
C ALA A 181 7.15 -11.25 -5.06
N TYR A 182 7.97 -11.13 -6.12
CA TYR A 182 7.56 -11.47 -7.47
C TYR A 182 7.07 -12.91 -7.58
N ARG A 183 7.81 -13.87 -7.04
CA ARG A 183 7.41 -15.29 -7.08
C ARG A 183 6.10 -15.56 -6.34
N ALA A 184 5.87 -14.87 -5.22
CA ALA A 184 4.61 -14.96 -4.50
C ALA A 184 3.45 -14.42 -5.33
N LEU A 185 3.63 -13.25 -5.95
CA LEU A 185 2.60 -12.63 -6.79
C LEU A 185 2.32 -13.43 -8.07
N ASP A 186 3.35 -13.94 -8.74
CA ASP A 186 3.20 -14.77 -9.94
C ASP A 186 2.43 -16.05 -9.65
N ARG A 187 2.71 -16.71 -8.51
CA ARG A 187 1.93 -17.84 -8.03
C ARG A 187 0.47 -17.46 -7.78
N LEU A 188 0.20 -16.38 -7.03
CA LEU A 188 -1.15 -15.94 -6.72
C LEU A 188 -1.93 -15.53 -7.99
N ARG A 189 -1.23 -14.99 -9.01
CA ARG A 189 -1.82 -14.72 -10.31
C ARG A 189 -2.21 -16.04 -11.03
N SER A 190 -1.34 -17.02 -11.01
CA SER A 190 -1.63 -18.34 -11.60
C SER A 190 -2.77 -19.08 -10.90
N GLU A 191 -2.95 -18.86 -9.58
CA GLU A 191 -4.04 -19.40 -8.77
C GLU A 191 -5.35 -18.58 -8.88
N GLY A 192 -5.33 -17.42 -9.58
CA GLY A 192 -6.49 -16.55 -9.76
C GLY A 192 -6.90 -15.73 -8.53
N VAL A 193 -6.05 -15.69 -7.50
CA VAL A 193 -6.25 -14.83 -6.31
C VAL A 193 -5.93 -13.37 -6.65
N VAL A 194 -4.98 -13.14 -7.55
CA VAL A 194 -4.60 -11.83 -8.09
C VAL A 194 -4.79 -11.85 -9.60
N THR A 195 -5.39 -10.82 -10.18
CA THR A 195 -5.61 -10.76 -11.64
C THR A 195 -4.40 -10.19 -12.37
N ALA A 196 -3.78 -9.13 -11.86
CA ALA A 196 -2.64 -8.46 -12.45
C ALA A 196 -1.55 -8.17 -11.42
N ILE A 197 -0.30 -8.33 -11.82
CA ILE A 197 0.85 -8.04 -10.97
C ILE A 197 1.74 -6.96 -11.58
N GLY A 198 2.38 -6.16 -10.74
CA GLY A 198 3.22 -5.08 -11.22
C GLY A 198 4.15 -4.52 -10.16
N ILE A 199 4.68 -3.34 -10.45
CA ILE A 199 5.61 -2.63 -9.58
C ILE A 199 5.16 -1.18 -9.42
N GLY A 200 5.16 -0.67 -8.18
CA GLY A 200 5.01 0.74 -7.86
C GLY A 200 6.34 1.30 -7.42
N ILE A 201 6.86 2.32 -8.12
CA ILE A 201 8.23 2.80 -7.97
C ILE A 201 8.32 4.31 -8.15
N ASN A 202 9.33 4.94 -7.55
CA ASN A 202 9.54 6.40 -7.64
C ASN A 202 10.56 6.79 -8.73
N HIS A 203 11.38 5.86 -9.21
CA HIS A 203 12.42 6.09 -10.20
C HIS A 203 12.24 5.14 -11.37
N TRP A 204 12.35 5.63 -12.60
CA TRP A 204 12.13 4.82 -13.80
C TRP A 204 13.30 3.89 -14.16
N GLN A 205 14.54 4.27 -13.80
CA GLN A 205 15.73 3.54 -14.20
C GLN A 205 15.70 2.04 -13.82
N PRO A 206 15.30 1.66 -12.59
CA PRO A 206 15.18 0.25 -12.25
C PRO A 206 14.08 -0.50 -13.02
N LEU A 207 13.10 0.21 -13.59
CA LEU A 207 12.01 -0.45 -14.34
C LEU A 207 12.49 -1.18 -15.57
N ILE A 208 13.56 -0.69 -16.24
CA ILE A 208 14.14 -1.35 -17.41
C ILE A 208 14.55 -2.78 -17.03
N ARG A 209 15.37 -2.92 -16.00
CA ARG A 209 15.81 -4.21 -15.48
C ARG A 209 14.62 -5.09 -15.06
N LEU A 210 13.70 -4.53 -14.32
CA LEU A 210 12.56 -5.25 -13.78
C LEU A 210 11.60 -5.73 -14.88
N ALA A 211 11.43 -4.96 -15.95
CA ALA A 211 10.62 -5.35 -17.10
C ALA A 211 11.27 -6.48 -17.90
N ASP A 212 12.60 -6.56 -17.94
CA ASP A 212 13.33 -7.63 -18.62
C ASP A 212 13.36 -8.93 -17.78
N GLU A 213 13.40 -8.83 -16.45
CA GLU A 213 13.54 -9.98 -15.54
C GLU A 213 12.19 -10.60 -15.12
N GLY A 214 11.07 -9.87 -15.24
CA GLY A 214 9.77 -10.30 -14.74
C GLY A 214 8.62 -10.14 -15.73
N ASP A 215 7.68 -11.07 -15.69
CA ASP A 215 6.45 -11.03 -16.49
C ASP A 215 5.37 -10.19 -15.77
N PHE A 216 5.61 -8.88 -15.71
CA PHE A 216 4.68 -7.92 -15.09
C PHE A 216 3.59 -7.47 -16.08
N ASP A 217 2.41 -7.15 -15.54
CA ASP A 217 1.26 -6.70 -16.33
C ASP A 217 1.18 -5.15 -16.38
N CYS A 218 1.71 -4.46 -15.35
CA CYS A 218 1.68 -3.00 -15.28
C CYS A 218 2.77 -2.42 -14.37
N PHE A 219 3.04 -1.13 -14.56
CA PHE A 219 3.94 -0.35 -13.74
C PHE A 219 3.25 0.94 -13.28
N LEU A 220 3.48 1.32 -12.02
CA LEU A 220 3.05 2.58 -11.45
C LEU A 220 4.29 3.42 -11.14
N LEU A 221 4.51 4.47 -11.94
CA LEU A 221 5.62 5.39 -11.76
C LEU A 221 5.12 6.65 -11.04
N ALA A 222 5.52 6.82 -9.78
CA ALA A 222 5.01 7.88 -8.92
C ALA A 222 5.67 9.24 -9.24
N GLY A 223 4.84 10.22 -9.66
CA GLY A 223 5.26 11.63 -9.80
C GLY A 223 6.26 11.93 -10.91
N ARG A 224 6.56 10.97 -11.81
CA ARG A 224 7.57 11.14 -12.87
C ARG A 224 6.98 11.34 -14.27
N TYR A 225 5.66 11.40 -14.37
CA TYR A 225 4.94 11.74 -15.58
C TYR A 225 3.95 12.87 -15.25
N SER A 226 4.42 14.09 -15.26
CA SER A 226 3.66 15.29 -14.95
C SER A 226 4.07 16.44 -15.89
N LEU A 227 3.35 17.56 -15.82
CA LEU A 227 3.73 18.76 -16.59
C LEU A 227 5.11 19.33 -16.21
N LEU A 228 5.63 18.96 -15.04
CA LEU A 228 6.94 19.42 -14.53
C LEU A 228 8.05 18.37 -14.70
N GLU A 229 7.70 17.09 -14.80
CA GLU A 229 8.65 16.00 -14.94
C GLU A 229 8.23 15.07 -16.08
N LEU A 230 8.97 15.09 -17.17
CA LEU A 230 8.75 14.26 -18.36
C LEU A 230 9.98 13.44 -18.73
N TRP A 231 10.94 13.29 -17.81
CA TRP A 231 12.22 12.62 -18.06
C TRP A 231 12.07 11.19 -18.59
N CYS A 232 11.01 10.48 -18.20
CA CYS A 232 10.73 9.13 -18.71
C CYS A 232 10.41 9.07 -20.22
N LEU A 233 10.20 10.22 -20.89
CA LEU A 233 9.94 10.29 -22.33
C LEU A 233 11.18 10.68 -23.16
N HIS A 234 12.26 11.13 -22.53
CA HIS A 234 13.39 11.74 -23.23
C HIS A 234 14.63 10.84 -23.34
N ASP A 235 14.69 9.75 -22.60
CA ASP A 235 15.84 8.83 -22.58
C ASP A 235 15.53 7.50 -23.34
N GLN A 236 14.99 7.64 -24.57
CA GLN A 236 14.87 6.53 -25.52
C GLN A 236 15.94 6.58 -26.57
#